data_24e1693e7697e1dfa2171f75fcd9da4b
#
_entry.id   24e1693e7697e1dfa2171f75fcd9da4b
#
_cell.length_a   1.000
_cell.length_b   1.000
_cell.length_c   1.000
_cell.angle_alpha   90.00
_cell.angle_beta   90.00
_cell.angle_gamma   90.00
#
_symmetry.space_group_name_H-M   'P 1'
#
loop_
_entity.id
_entity.type
_entity.pdbx_description
1 polymer ?
#
loop_
_entity_poly.entity_id
_entity_poly.type
_entity_poly.pdbx_seq_one_letter_code
_entity_poly.pdbx_strand_id
1 'polypeptide(L)'
;MATETQQGPLRVAFIGLGNMGGPMAANLVSAGHMVRGFDLSGAAVERLVAAGGKAAKSIADAVRDAQVVITMLPAGEHVLAAYDGPEGVLANAPAPAVLIDSSTVPPEIPRQLAKLARPGTLLLDAPVSGGTAGAAAGTLTFMVGGDAALVERMRPLLGNMGKAIHHGGPLGAGQTLKLCNNMLLGILMAGTSEALRLGIANGLDPKVLSAVMQQSSGRNWTLEVYNPCPGVMENAASSRGYTGGFATDLMAKDLRLAHGAAVSSDVATPLGDLARRIFEVHRANGHGGLDFSSIFQDPVTLAQALEVK
;
A
#
# COMPACT_ATOMS: atom_id res chain seq x y z
N MET A 1 6.31 8.10 33.11
CA MET A 1 6.06 9.11 32.07
C MET A 1 7.30 9.13 31.19
N ALA A 2 7.26 8.43 30.05
CA ALA A 2 8.34 8.46 29.08
C ALA A 2 8.25 9.83 28.37
N THR A 3 9.31 10.62 28.47
CA THR A 3 9.48 11.86 27.73
C THR A 3 9.43 11.54 26.24
N GLU A 4 8.35 11.96 25.56
CA GLU A 4 8.31 12.07 24.11
C GLU A 4 9.46 12.99 23.71
N THR A 5 10.57 12.41 23.25
CA THR A 5 11.60 13.14 22.53
C THR A 5 11.00 13.55 21.19
N GLN A 6 10.37 14.73 21.13
CA GLN A 6 10.04 15.39 19.87
C GLN A 6 11.35 15.54 19.10
N GLN A 7 11.54 14.68 18.09
CA GLN A 7 12.59 14.90 17.11
C GLN A 7 12.26 16.22 16.40
N GLY A 8 13.21 17.16 16.39
CA GLY A 8 13.08 18.41 15.65
C GLY A 8 12.86 18.17 14.14
N PRO A 9 12.63 19.23 13.36
CA PRO A 9 12.42 19.13 11.91
C PRO A 9 13.52 18.32 11.22
N LEU A 10 13.12 17.28 10.46
CA LEU A 10 14.04 16.46 9.68
C LEU A 10 14.06 16.93 8.21
N ARG A 11 15.18 16.73 7.53
CA ARG A 11 15.30 16.83 6.07
C ARG A 11 14.93 15.48 5.47
N VAL A 12 13.79 15.46 4.78
CA VAL A 12 13.26 14.25 4.17
C VAL A 12 13.30 14.36 2.65
N ALA A 13 13.92 13.39 1.99
CA ALA A 13 13.73 13.16 0.56
C ALA A 13 12.51 12.26 0.35
N PHE A 14 11.59 12.64 -0.52
CA PHE A 14 10.43 11.82 -0.87
C PHE A 14 10.43 11.54 -2.38
N ILE A 15 10.53 10.26 -2.77
CA ILE A 15 10.62 9.81 -4.15
C ILE A 15 9.36 9.03 -4.51
N GLY A 16 8.64 9.52 -5.53
CA GLY A 16 7.33 9.02 -5.89
C GLY A 16 6.20 9.79 -5.19
N LEU A 17 5.62 10.77 -5.89
CA LEU A 17 4.61 11.72 -5.41
C LEU A 17 3.23 11.46 -6.02
N GLY A 18 2.96 10.21 -6.40
CA GLY A 18 1.68 9.78 -6.93
C GLY A 18 0.54 9.88 -5.91
N ASN A 19 -0.55 9.13 -6.16
CA ASN A 19 -1.78 9.19 -5.36
C ASN A 19 -1.59 8.87 -3.86
N MET A 20 -0.57 8.11 -3.52
CA MET A 20 -0.22 7.79 -2.13
C MET A 20 0.91 8.69 -1.62
N GLY A 21 2.04 8.73 -2.33
CA GLY A 21 3.23 9.43 -1.88
C GLY A 21 3.07 10.94 -1.78
N GLY A 22 2.30 11.56 -2.68
CA GLY A 22 2.03 13.00 -2.64
C GLY A 22 1.36 13.44 -1.33
N PRO A 23 0.20 12.88 -0.95
CA PRO A 23 -0.43 13.16 0.36
C PRO A 23 0.45 12.79 1.57
N MET A 24 1.20 11.68 1.52
CA MET A 24 2.15 11.32 2.59
C MET A 24 3.23 12.40 2.76
N ALA A 25 3.82 12.87 1.66
CA ALA A 25 4.82 13.93 1.67
C ALA A 25 4.24 15.25 2.18
N ALA A 26 3.01 15.61 1.80
CA ALA A 26 2.32 16.80 2.27
C ALA A 26 2.07 16.76 3.80
N ASN A 27 1.72 15.59 4.36
CA ASN A 27 1.58 15.44 5.82
C ASN A 27 2.90 15.69 6.56
N LEU A 28 4.03 15.25 5.99
CA LEU A 28 5.35 15.55 6.56
C LEU A 28 5.68 17.04 6.51
N VAL A 29 5.33 17.73 5.43
CA VAL A 29 5.46 19.19 5.33
C VAL A 29 4.60 19.87 6.40
N SER A 30 3.34 19.46 6.54
CA SER A 30 2.41 20.00 7.53
C SER A 30 2.88 19.75 8.97
N ALA A 31 3.61 18.68 9.22
CA ALA A 31 4.25 18.38 10.51
C ALA A 31 5.56 19.17 10.75
N GLY A 32 5.95 20.05 9.82
CA GLY A 32 7.12 20.93 9.95
C GLY A 32 8.43 20.34 9.45
N HIS A 33 8.42 19.18 8.79
CA HIS A 33 9.64 18.62 8.18
C HIS A 33 10.01 19.33 6.89
N MET A 34 11.30 19.37 6.57
CA MET A 34 11.80 19.93 5.32
C MET A 34 11.78 18.83 4.23
N VAL A 35 10.70 18.79 3.46
CA VAL A 35 10.51 17.76 2.43
C VAL A 35 11.01 18.25 1.08
N ARG A 36 11.92 17.49 0.44
CA ARG A 36 12.34 17.65 -0.95
C ARG A 36 11.85 16.45 -1.75
N GLY A 37 10.99 16.67 -2.75
CA GLY A 37 10.35 15.60 -3.49
C GLY A 37 10.81 15.49 -4.94
N PHE A 38 10.85 14.25 -5.44
CA PHE A 38 11.08 13.93 -6.84
C PHE A 38 10.02 12.97 -7.37
N ASP A 39 9.51 13.26 -8.54
CA ASP A 39 8.62 12.40 -9.33
C ASP A 39 8.86 12.67 -10.82
N LEU A 40 8.59 11.69 -11.68
CA LEU A 40 8.63 11.86 -13.12
C LEU A 40 7.49 12.77 -13.64
N SER A 41 6.40 12.89 -12.87
CA SER A 41 5.28 13.78 -13.15
C SER A 41 5.53 15.18 -12.56
N GLY A 42 5.75 16.17 -13.42
CA GLY A 42 5.87 17.58 -13.01
C GLY A 42 4.68 18.07 -12.18
N ALA A 43 3.46 17.68 -12.57
CA ALA A 43 2.24 18.04 -11.84
C ALA A 43 2.20 17.45 -10.41
N ALA A 44 2.82 16.28 -10.18
CA ALA A 44 2.93 15.72 -8.84
C ALA A 44 3.92 16.53 -7.97
N VAL A 45 5.03 16.95 -8.56
CA VAL A 45 6.01 17.82 -7.91
C VAL A 45 5.42 19.20 -7.57
N GLU A 46 4.66 19.80 -8.50
CA GLU A 46 3.98 21.08 -8.28
C GLU A 46 3.01 21.03 -7.09
N ARG A 47 2.26 19.93 -6.93
CA ARG A 47 1.38 19.73 -5.76
C ARG A 47 2.15 19.71 -4.45
N LEU A 48 3.31 19.06 -4.40
CA LEU A 48 4.17 19.09 -3.21
C LEU A 48 4.69 20.51 -2.92
N VAL A 49 5.10 21.24 -3.94
CA VAL A 49 5.57 22.64 -3.80
C VAL A 49 4.45 23.53 -3.28
N ALA A 50 3.24 23.37 -3.80
CA ALA A 50 2.05 24.08 -3.31
C ALA A 50 1.72 23.78 -1.84
N ALA A 51 2.05 22.57 -1.38
CA ALA A 51 1.94 22.18 0.02
C ALA A 51 3.10 22.70 0.93
N GLY A 52 4.09 23.41 0.35
CA GLY A 52 5.24 23.97 1.09
C GLY A 52 6.53 23.12 1.03
N GLY A 53 6.52 22.03 0.29
CA GLY A 53 7.73 21.25 0.02
C GLY A 53 8.62 21.87 -1.05
N LYS A 54 9.74 21.22 -1.37
CA LYS A 54 10.69 21.66 -2.39
C LYS A 54 10.80 20.64 -3.51
N ALA A 55 10.86 21.13 -4.76
CA ALA A 55 11.14 20.29 -5.92
C ALA A 55 12.62 19.87 -5.96
N ALA A 56 12.86 18.62 -6.37
CA ALA A 56 14.17 18.13 -6.76
C ALA A 56 14.23 17.89 -8.27
N LYS A 57 15.40 18.06 -8.88
CA LYS A 57 15.62 17.87 -10.31
C LYS A 57 15.92 16.41 -10.67
N SER A 58 16.40 15.63 -9.71
CA SER A 58 16.74 14.21 -9.84
C SER A 58 16.65 13.52 -8.47
N ILE A 59 16.76 12.18 -8.45
CA ILE A 59 16.88 11.42 -7.21
C ILE A 59 18.13 11.87 -6.43
N ALA A 60 19.28 11.97 -7.08
CA ALA A 60 20.52 12.43 -6.47
C ALA A 60 20.37 13.83 -5.83
N ASP A 61 19.68 14.76 -6.51
CA ASP A 61 19.37 16.09 -5.94
C ASP A 61 18.43 16.00 -4.74
N ALA A 62 17.42 15.11 -4.78
CA ALA A 62 16.49 14.95 -3.66
C ALA A 62 17.18 14.48 -2.39
N VAL A 63 18.08 13.50 -2.50
CA VAL A 63 18.66 12.78 -1.35
C VAL A 63 19.93 13.40 -0.78
N ARG A 64 20.58 14.34 -1.48
CA ARG A 64 21.92 14.89 -1.17
C ARG A 64 22.12 15.29 0.30
N ASP A 65 21.13 15.90 0.90
CA ASP A 65 21.21 16.40 2.29
C ASP A 65 20.19 15.70 3.21
N ALA A 66 19.57 14.62 2.74
CA ALA A 66 18.48 13.96 3.44
C ALA A 66 18.99 13.21 4.68
N GLN A 67 18.24 13.33 5.77
CA GLN A 67 18.41 12.48 6.95
C GLN A 67 17.53 11.22 6.85
N VAL A 68 16.43 11.33 6.12
CA VAL A 68 15.53 10.22 5.81
C VAL A 68 15.17 10.29 4.34
N VAL A 69 15.20 9.15 3.66
CA VAL A 69 14.70 8.98 2.30
C VAL A 69 13.48 8.08 2.35
N ILE A 70 12.37 8.51 1.79
CA ILE A 70 11.15 7.69 1.67
C ILE A 70 10.85 7.49 0.20
N THR A 71 10.60 6.24 -0.19
CA THR A 71 10.15 5.89 -1.54
C THR A 71 8.73 5.34 -1.52
N MET A 72 7.91 5.73 -2.52
CA MET A 72 6.54 5.22 -2.72
C MET A 72 6.30 5.03 -4.21
N LEU A 73 6.70 3.88 -4.75
CA LEU A 73 6.83 3.59 -6.16
C LEU A 73 5.91 2.44 -6.59
N PRO A 74 5.57 2.33 -7.89
CA PRO A 74 4.55 1.39 -8.37
C PRO A 74 4.92 -0.10 -8.22
N ALA A 75 6.20 -0.46 -8.39
CA ALA A 75 6.65 -1.85 -8.46
C ALA A 75 8.14 -2.01 -8.08
N GLY A 76 8.58 -3.27 -7.87
CA GLY A 76 9.93 -3.58 -7.41
C GLY A 76 11.04 -3.13 -8.36
N GLU A 77 10.83 -3.23 -9.67
CA GLU A 77 11.77 -2.73 -10.68
C GLU A 77 11.98 -1.22 -10.58
N HIS A 78 10.94 -0.45 -10.27
CA HIS A 78 11.06 1.00 -10.05
C HIS A 78 11.82 1.31 -8.76
N VAL A 79 11.61 0.50 -7.70
CA VAL A 79 12.35 0.64 -6.45
C VAL A 79 13.83 0.35 -6.70
N LEU A 80 14.16 -0.77 -7.35
CA LEU A 80 15.56 -1.11 -7.68
C LEU A 80 16.21 -0.01 -8.53
N ALA A 81 15.53 0.45 -9.58
CA ALA A 81 16.03 1.52 -10.45
C ALA A 81 16.24 2.85 -9.71
N ALA A 82 15.41 3.18 -8.73
CA ALA A 82 15.57 4.39 -7.92
C ALA A 82 16.72 4.30 -6.92
N TYR A 83 17.02 3.10 -6.44
CA TYR A 83 18.07 2.91 -5.44
C TYR A 83 19.45 2.64 -6.04
N ASP A 84 19.53 1.93 -7.16
CA ASP A 84 20.79 1.49 -7.78
C ASP A 84 21.34 2.52 -8.77
N GLY A 85 22.63 2.35 -9.13
CA GLY A 85 23.32 3.17 -10.11
C GLY A 85 23.87 4.51 -9.56
N PRO A 86 24.60 5.27 -10.42
CA PRO A 86 25.34 6.48 -10.01
C PRO A 86 24.43 7.63 -9.57
N GLU A 87 23.20 7.72 -10.10
CA GLU A 87 22.22 8.74 -9.76
C GLU A 87 21.19 8.23 -8.70
N GLY A 88 21.33 6.97 -8.27
CA GLY A 88 20.41 6.33 -7.34
C GLY A 88 20.61 6.75 -5.87
N VAL A 89 19.64 6.35 -5.04
CA VAL A 89 19.63 6.64 -3.60
C VAL A 89 20.88 6.14 -2.90
N LEU A 90 21.30 4.87 -3.19
CA LEU A 90 22.46 4.24 -2.49
C LEU A 90 23.79 4.95 -2.75
N ALA A 91 23.95 5.57 -3.92
CA ALA A 91 25.16 6.30 -4.27
C ALA A 91 25.21 7.71 -3.67
N ASN A 92 24.04 8.36 -3.50
CA ASN A 92 23.95 9.81 -3.24
C ASN A 92 23.38 10.17 -1.85
N ALA A 93 22.67 9.26 -1.18
CA ALA A 93 22.20 9.53 0.17
C ALA A 93 23.38 9.58 1.16
N PRO A 94 23.46 10.61 2.03
CA PRO A 94 24.54 10.70 3.01
C PRO A 94 24.41 9.62 4.09
N ALA A 95 25.53 9.09 4.56
CA ALA A 95 25.52 8.28 5.79
C ALA A 95 25.47 9.21 7.02
N PRO A 96 24.64 8.94 8.02
CA PRO A 96 23.77 7.77 8.26
C PRO A 96 22.28 8.01 7.95
N ALA A 97 21.93 8.42 6.73
CA ALA A 97 20.52 8.56 6.35
C ALA A 97 19.75 7.25 6.51
N VAL A 98 18.49 7.36 6.93
CA VAL A 98 17.58 6.21 7.01
C VAL A 98 16.81 6.11 5.70
N LEU A 99 16.83 4.94 5.08
CA LEU A 99 16.14 4.66 3.83
C LEU A 99 14.89 3.83 4.14
N ILE A 100 13.70 4.32 3.78
CA ILE A 100 12.40 3.70 4.05
C ILE A 100 11.68 3.49 2.73
N ASP A 101 11.46 2.24 2.34
CA ASP A 101 10.62 1.94 1.18
C ASP A 101 9.19 1.63 1.62
N SER A 102 8.23 2.50 1.26
CA SER A 102 6.81 2.35 1.53
C SER A 102 6.03 1.75 0.35
N SER A 103 6.71 1.36 -0.72
CA SER A 103 6.12 0.69 -1.88
C SER A 103 5.60 -0.70 -1.50
N THR A 104 4.63 -1.23 -2.25
CA THR A 104 4.21 -2.64 -2.14
C THR A 104 4.91 -3.46 -3.21
N VAL A 105 5.88 -4.25 -2.79
CA VAL A 105 6.81 -5.00 -3.64
C VAL A 105 7.06 -6.42 -3.07
N PRO A 106 7.69 -7.33 -3.83
CA PRO A 106 8.12 -8.63 -3.29
C PRO A 106 9.01 -8.46 -2.04
N PRO A 107 8.89 -9.34 -1.01
CA PRO A 107 9.73 -9.28 0.20
C PRO A 107 11.24 -9.43 -0.07
N GLU A 108 11.60 -9.92 -1.24
CA GLU A 108 13.00 -10.04 -1.71
C GLU A 108 13.62 -8.68 -2.06
N ILE A 109 12.84 -7.71 -2.51
CA ILE A 109 13.33 -6.40 -2.95
C ILE A 109 14.09 -5.67 -1.83
N PRO A 110 13.51 -5.45 -0.62
CA PRO A 110 14.28 -4.81 0.45
C PRO A 110 15.52 -5.60 0.85
N ARG A 111 15.50 -6.94 0.77
CA ARG A 111 16.69 -7.77 1.01
C ARG A 111 17.75 -7.63 -0.09
N GLN A 112 17.34 -7.44 -1.34
CA GLN A 112 18.26 -7.13 -2.45
C GLN A 112 18.89 -5.75 -2.26
N LEU A 113 18.11 -4.74 -1.88
CA LEU A 113 18.64 -3.41 -1.56
C LEU A 113 19.70 -3.46 -0.46
N ALA A 114 19.49 -4.27 0.58
CA ALA A 114 20.47 -4.47 1.64
C ALA A 114 21.79 -5.08 1.15
N LYS A 115 21.75 -5.94 0.13
CA LYS A 115 22.94 -6.53 -0.49
C LYS A 115 23.69 -5.54 -1.39
N LEU A 116 22.98 -4.61 -2.03
CA LEU A 116 23.56 -3.56 -2.87
C LEU A 116 24.10 -2.39 -2.03
N ALA A 117 23.55 -2.18 -0.85
CA ALA A 117 23.90 -1.10 0.04
C ALA A 117 25.28 -1.29 0.70
N ARG A 118 25.91 -0.18 1.08
CA ARG A 118 27.15 -0.21 1.88
C ARG A 118 26.87 -0.82 3.25
N PRO A 119 27.85 -1.52 3.87
CA PRO A 119 27.71 -1.98 5.24
C PRO A 119 27.30 -0.84 6.19
N GLY A 120 26.31 -1.12 7.07
CA GLY A 120 25.80 -0.13 8.02
C GLY A 120 24.73 0.81 7.47
N THR A 121 24.28 0.65 6.21
CA THR A 121 23.12 1.38 5.68
C THR A 121 21.86 1.03 6.46
N LEU A 122 21.11 2.05 6.87
CA LEU A 122 19.89 1.92 7.68
C LEU A 122 18.68 1.79 6.75
N LEU A 123 18.12 0.58 6.64
CA LEU A 123 17.03 0.24 5.73
C LEU A 123 15.80 -0.24 6.51
N LEU A 124 14.63 0.24 6.12
CA LEU A 124 13.31 -0.26 6.52
C LEU A 124 12.44 -0.48 5.28
N ASP A 125 11.65 -1.54 5.26
CA ASP A 125 10.49 -1.69 4.40
C ASP A 125 9.23 -1.37 5.21
N ALA A 126 8.41 -0.48 4.70
CA ALA A 126 7.27 0.08 5.43
C ALA A 126 6.04 0.29 4.54
N PRO A 127 5.55 -0.77 3.86
CA PRO A 127 4.31 -0.67 3.09
C PRO A 127 3.13 -0.28 3.96
N VAL A 128 2.11 0.32 3.32
CA VAL A 128 1.00 0.96 3.99
C VAL A 128 -0.36 0.35 3.64
N SER A 129 -1.31 0.51 4.55
CA SER A 129 -2.73 0.22 4.35
C SER A 129 -3.57 1.43 4.77
N GLY A 130 -4.71 1.66 4.07
CA GLY A 130 -5.61 2.79 4.33
C GLY A 130 -6.03 3.56 3.07
N GLY A 131 -5.42 3.23 1.90
CA GLY A 131 -5.75 3.84 0.62
C GLY A 131 -5.42 5.33 0.55
N THR A 132 -5.87 5.99 -0.52
CA THR A 132 -5.61 7.43 -0.76
C THR A 132 -6.27 8.32 0.29
N ALA A 133 -7.43 7.92 0.82
CA ALA A 133 -8.11 8.64 1.90
C ALA A 133 -7.29 8.61 3.19
N GLY A 134 -6.76 7.44 3.56
CA GLY A 134 -5.87 7.30 4.72
C GLY A 134 -4.55 8.05 4.54
N ALA A 135 -3.99 8.08 3.32
CA ALA A 135 -2.80 8.86 3.01
C ALA A 135 -3.05 10.38 3.19
N ALA A 136 -4.17 10.88 2.67
CA ALA A 136 -4.53 12.29 2.82
C ALA A 136 -4.83 12.68 4.27
N ALA A 137 -5.49 11.82 5.03
CA ALA A 137 -5.85 12.06 6.42
C ALA A 137 -4.72 11.80 7.43
N GLY A 138 -3.55 11.29 7.01
CA GLY A 138 -2.47 10.89 7.92
C GLY A 138 -2.85 9.73 8.84
N THR A 139 -3.70 8.81 8.36
CA THR A 139 -4.26 7.72 9.18
C THR A 139 -3.85 6.33 8.69
N LEU A 140 -2.78 6.25 7.92
CA LEU A 140 -2.29 4.98 7.39
C LEU A 140 -1.88 4.00 8.51
N THR A 141 -1.96 2.72 8.20
CA THR A 141 -1.29 1.66 8.96
C THR A 141 0.01 1.32 8.25
N PHE A 142 1.13 1.47 8.93
CA PHE A 142 2.45 1.05 8.49
C PHE A 142 2.75 -0.37 8.96
N MET A 143 3.21 -1.22 8.07
CA MET A 143 3.71 -2.55 8.35
C MET A 143 5.21 -2.54 8.13
N VAL A 144 6.01 -2.54 9.21
CA VAL A 144 7.43 -2.20 9.11
C VAL A 144 8.30 -3.43 9.32
N GLY A 145 9.24 -3.65 8.40
CA GLY A 145 10.33 -4.63 8.52
C GLY A 145 11.67 -3.92 8.65
N GLY A 146 12.55 -4.50 9.48
CA GLY A 146 13.90 -4.00 9.70
C GLY A 146 14.34 -4.07 11.17
N ASP A 147 15.41 -3.38 11.52
CA ASP A 147 15.93 -3.33 12.90
C ASP A 147 14.92 -2.66 13.85
N ALA A 148 14.62 -3.31 14.98
CA ALA A 148 13.62 -2.83 15.92
C ALA A 148 13.94 -1.46 16.53
N ALA A 149 15.20 -1.19 16.86
CA ALA A 149 15.60 0.11 17.39
C ALA A 149 15.49 1.21 16.34
N LEU A 150 15.76 0.88 15.08
CA LEU A 150 15.56 1.80 13.95
C LEU A 150 14.07 2.10 13.73
N VAL A 151 13.18 1.10 13.84
CA VAL A 151 11.73 1.30 13.76
C VAL A 151 11.26 2.25 14.85
N GLU A 152 11.67 2.03 16.10
CA GLU A 152 11.28 2.94 17.21
C GLU A 152 11.82 4.35 17.00
N ARG A 153 13.04 4.52 16.49
CA ARG A 153 13.60 5.82 16.15
C ARG A 153 12.79 6.55 15.07
N MET A 154 12.22 5.82 14.09
CA MET A 154 11.43 6.39 12.99
C MET A 154 9.94 6.50 13.30
N ARG A 155 9.47 5.92 14.40
CA ARG A 155 8.07 5.95 14.81
C ARG A 155 7.46 7.37 14.85
N PRO A 156 8.13 8.41 15.41
CA PRO A 156 7.58 9.77 15.39
C PRO A 156 7.39 10.33 13.97
N LEU A 157 8.32 10.07 13.05
CA LEU A 157 8.21 10.49 11.64
C LEU A 157 7.06 9.77 10.93
N LEU A 158 6.99 8.44 11.06
CA LEU A 158 5.92 7.63 10.45
C LEU A 158 4.55 8.01 11.03
N GLY A 159 4.50 8.41 12.30
CA GLY A 159 3.30 8.89 12.99
C GLY A 159 2.67 10.15 12.38
N ASN A 160 3.41 10.93 11.61
CA ASN A 160 2.87 12.07 10.87
C ASN A 160 2.07 11.64 9.63
N MET A 161 2.23 10.41 9.17
CA MET A 161 1.56 9.88 7.97
C MET A 161 0.56 8.76 8.32
N GLY A 162 0.62 8.20 9.52
CA GLY A 162 -0.22 7.07 9.92
C GLY A 162 -0.48 6.99 11.41
N LYS A 163 -1.58 6.33 11.78
CA LYS A 163 -2.01 6.13 13.17
C LYS A 163 -1.48 4.85 13.81
N ALA A 164 -1.20 3.84 13.01
CA ALA A 164 -0.74 2.53 13.48
C ALA A 164 0.58 2.15 12.81
N ILE A 165 1.56 1.75 13.62
CA ILE A 165 2.89 1.36 13.14
C ILE A 165 3.22 0.03 13.80
N HIS A 166 3.23 -1.03 12.98
CA HIS A 166 3.47 -2.39 13.42
C HIS A 166 4.83 -2.88 12.94
N HIS A 167 5.71 -3.27 13.86
CA HIS A 167 6.97 -3.93 13.53
C HIS A 167 6.73 -5.41 13.33
N GLY A 168 7.00 -5.92 12.13
CA GLY A 168 6.75 -7.32 11.74
C GLY A 168 7.93 -8.25 11.91
N GLY A 169 9.14 -7.71 12.12
CA GLY A 169 10.36 -8.50 12.18
C GLY A 169 11.48 -7.95 11.30
N PRO A 170 12.42 -8.80 10.83
CA PRO A 170 13.55 -8.38 10.01
C PRO A 170 13.12 -7.78 8.66
N LEU A 171 14.07 -7.22 7.94
CA LEU A 171 13.87 -6.59 6.63
C LEU A 171 13.14 -7.53 5.65
N GLY A 172 12.07 -7.03 5.03
CA GLY A 172 11.12 -7.77 4.19
C GLY A 172 9.90 -8.29 4.95
N ALA A 173 9.86 -8.20 6.30
CA ALA A 173 8.70 -8.62 7.08
C ALA A 173 7.51 -7.68 6.90
N GLY A 174 7.73 -6.39 6.70
CA GLY A 174 6.67 -5.43 6.39
C GLY A 174 5.95 -5.78 5.10
N GLN A 175 6.71 -6.11 4.04
CA GLN A 175 6.14 -6.58 2.77
C GLN A 175 5.34 -7.87 2.95
N THR A 176 5.88 -8.84 3.68
CA THR A 176 5.17 -10.10 3.97
C THR A 176 3.84 -9.84 4.68
N LEU A 177 3.83 -9.01 5.72
CA LEU A 177 2.60 -8.59 6.42
C LEU A 177 1.59 -7.97 5.44
N LYS A 178 2.05 -7.05 4.58
CA LYS A 178 1.21 -6.41 3.57
C LYS A 178 0.60 -7.42 2.61
N LEU A 179 1.37 -8.35 2.10
CA LEU A 179 0.90 -9.37 1.16
C LEU A 179 -0.11 -10.31 1.79
N CYS A 180 0.12 -10.78 3.02
CA CYS A 180 -0.84 -11.58 3.76
C CYS A 180 -2.16 -10.84 3.99
N ASN A 181 -2.09 -9.55 4.41
CA ASN A 181 -3.27 -8.72 4.60
C ASN A 181 -4.07 -8.55 3.29
N ASN A 182 -3.40 -8.26 2.17
CA ASN A 182 -4.09 -7.99 0.92
C ASN A 182 -4.58 -9.27 0.24
N MET A 183 -3.91 -10.40 0.43
CA MET A 183 -4.45 -11.70 0.03
C MET A 183 -5.76 -12.01 0.74
N LEU A 184 -5.79 -11.85 2.06
CA LEU A 184 -7.03 -12.04 2.84
C LEU A 184 -8.11 -11.05 2.41
N LEU A 185 -7.75 -9.78 2.18
CA LEU A 185 -8.70 -8.75 1.71
C LEU A 185 -9.35 -9.14 0.37
N GLY A 186 -8.56 -9.65 -0.58
CA GLY A 186 -9.08 -10.13 -1.87
C GLY A 186 -10.05 -11.30 -1.71
N ILE A 187 -9.71 -12.28 -0.87
CA ILE A 187 -10.57 -13.43 -0.54
C ILE A 187 -11.89 -12.95 0.09
N LEU A 188 -11.81 -12.05 1.06
CA LEU A 188 -12.99 -11.50 1.75
C LEU A 188 -13.88 -10.72 0.80
N MET A 189 -13.33 -9.93 -0.11
CA MET A 189 -14.13 -9.18 -1.08
C MET A 189 -14.84 -10.11 -2.06
N ALA A 190 -14.16 -11.13 -2.58
CA ALA A 190 -14.76 -12.12 -3.46
C ALA A 190 -15.89 -12.88 -2.73
N GLY A 191 -15.60 -13.46 -1.58
CA GLY A 191 -16.59 -14.22 -0.81
C GLY A 191 -17.78 -13.39 -0.34
N THR A 192 -17.55 -12.13 0.08
CA THR A 192 -18.62 -11.21 0.47
C THR A 192 -19.52 -10.86 -0.73
N SER A 193 -18.93 -10.64 -1.91
CA SER A 193 -19.66 -10.36 -3.14
C SER A 193 -20.53 -11.55 -3.55
N GLU A 194 -20.02 -12.77 -3.47
CA GLU A 194 -20.77 -13.99 -3.76
C GLU A 194 -21.93 -14.19 -2.78
N ALA A 195 -21.69 -14.04 -1.48
CA ALA A 195 -22.70 -14.22 -0.45
C ALA A 195 -23.86 -13.21 -0.58
N LEU A 196 -23.55 -11.94 -0.83
CA LEU A 196 -24.56 -10.89 -1.04
C LEU A 196 -25.38 -11.17 -2.32
N ARG A 197 -24.71 -11.55 -3.41
CA ARG A 197 -25.41 -11.87 -4.67
C ARG A 197 -26.29 -13.09 -4.54
N LEU A 198 -25.85 -14.15 -3.84
CA LEU A 198 -26.66 -15.33 -3.57
C LEU A 198 -27.93 -14.96 -2.81
N GLY A 199 -27.84 -14.15 -1.75
CA GLY A 199 -29.00 -13.72 -0.97
C GLY A 199 -29.96 -12.86 -1.79
N ILE A 200 -29.44 -11.90 -2.57
CA ILE A 200 -30.25 -11.03 -3.45
C ILE A 200 -30.97 -11.88 -4.51
N ALA A 201 -30.30 -12.85 -5.12
CA ALA A 201 -30.91 -13.75 -6.10
C ALA A 201 -32.02 -14.63 -5.49
N ASN A 202 -32.02 -14.84 -4.16
CA ASN A 202 -33.08 -15.52 -3.41
C ASN A 202 -34.10 -14.55 -2.79
N GLY A 203 -34.11 -13.29 -3.21
CA GLY A 203 -35.15 -12.32 -2.84
C GLY A 203 -34.93 -11.56 -1.53
N LEU A 204 -33.69 -11.65 -0.95
CA LEU A 204 -33.39 -10.90 0.27
C LEU A 204 -33.05 -9.43 -0.04
N ASP A 205 -33.48 -8.54 0.82
CA ASP A 205 -33.04 -7.14 0.81
C ASP A 205 -31.54 -7.07 1.16
N PRO A 206 -30.68 -6.40 0.33
CA PRO A 206 -29.24 -6.37 0.55
C PRO A 206 -28.84 -5.65 1.85
N LYS A 207 -29.61 -4.67 2.33
CA LYS A 207 -29.32 -3.96 3.58
C LYS A 207 -29.59 -4.86 4.78
N VAL A 208 -30.71 -5.60 4.75
CA VAL A 208 -31.06 -6.57 5.80
C VAL A 208 -30.04 -7.70 5.83
N LEU A 209 -29.72 -8.27 4.67
CA LEU A 209 -28.71 -9.34 4.55
C LEU A 209 -27.35 -8.90 5.09
N SER A 210 -26.88 -7.71 4.68
CA SER A 210 -25.62 -7.15 5.14
C SER A 210 -25.62 -6.93 6.67
N ALA A 211 -26.69 -6.39 7.24
CA ALA A 211 -26.80 -6.14 8.67
C ALA A 211 -26.78 -7.47 9.48
N VAL A 212 -27.45 -8.51 9.01
CA VAL A 212 -27.41 -9.84 9.65
C VAL A 212 -26.01 -10.44 9.59
N MET A 213 -25.35 -10.38 8.43
CA MET A 213 -23.98 -10.91 8.27
C MET A 213 -22.97 -10.15 9.14
N GLN A 214 -23.11 -8.84 9.32
CA GLN A 214 -22.27 -8.03 10.21
C GLN A 214 -22.41 -8.42 11.69
N GLN A 215 -23.54 -8.94 12.11
CA GLN A 215 -23.84 -9.36 13.49
C GLN A 215 -23.68 -10.88 13.71
N SER A 216 -23.27 -11.60 12.68
CA SER A 216 -23.14 -13.05 12.68
C SER A 216 -21.69 -13.49 12.40
N SER A 217 -21.46 -14.80 12.33
CA SER A 217 -20.13 -15.39 12.09
C SER A 217 -19.50 -15.03 10.74
N GLY A 218 -20.26 -14.50 9.78
CA GLY A 218 -19.77 -13.98 8.50
C GLY A 218 -19.16 -12.56 8.57
N ARG A 219 -19.14 -11.95 9.75
CA ARG A 219 -18.62 -10.60 9.99
C ARG A 219 -17.20 -10.44 9.46
N ASN A 220 -16.97 -9.38 8.68
CA ASN A 220 -15.66 -9.07 8.12
C ASN A 220 -15.57 -7.60 7.70
N TRP A 221 -14.33 -7.13 7.45
CA TRP A 221 -14.04 -5.73 7.12
C TRP A 221 -14.79 -5.23 5.87
N THR A 222 -14.98 -6.07 4.84
CA THR A 222 -15.67 -5.65 3.62
C THR A 222 -17.15 -5.37 3.87
N LEU A 223 -17.79 -6.13 4.74
CA LEU A 223 -19.17 -5.86 5.18
C LEU A 223 -19.29 -4.59 6.03
N GLU A 224 -18.34 -4.36 6.93
CA GLU A 224 -18.45 -3.29 7.95
C GLU A 224 -18.05 -1.92 7.44
N VAL A 225 -17.06 -1.85 6.54
CA VAL A 225 -16.40 -0.60 6.17
C VAL A 225 -16.40 -0.37 4.66
N TYR A 226 -16.54 -1.43 3.85
CA TYR A 226 -16.31 -1.35 2.41
C TYR A 226 -17.29 -2.23 1.59
N ASN A 227 -18.57 -2.13 1.88
CA ASN A 227 -19.59 -3.01 1.29
C ASN A 227 -19.61 -2.92 -0.25
N PRO A 228 -19.50 -4.07 -0.97
CA PRO A 228 -19.44 -4.07 -2.43
C PRO A 228 -20.81 -3.85 -3.11
N CYS A 229 -21.93 -3.99 -2.37
CA CYS A 229 -23.27 -3.81 -2.92
C CYS A 229 -23.67 -2.33 -2.96
N PRO A 230 -24.02 -1.76 -4.14
CA PRO A 230 -24.50 -0.39 -4.25
C PRO A 230 -25.70 -0.09 -3.34
N GLY A 231 -25.69 1.09 -2.73
CA GLY A 231 -26.82 1.56 -1.90
C GLY A 231 -26.89 0.96 -0.49
N VAL A 232 -26.03 0.00 -0.15
CA VAL A 232 -25.95 -0.55 1.22
C VAL A 232 -25.16 0.40 2.14
N MET A 233 -24.06 0.97 1.63
CA MET A 233 -23.17 1.88 2.37
C MET A 233 -22.89 3.11 1.51
N GLU A 234 -23.39 4.29 1.92
CA GLU A 234 -23.29 5.54 1.13
C GLU A 234 -21.86 5.96 0.81
N ASN A 235 -20.94 5.80 1.77
CA ASN A 235 -19.56 6.22 1.63
C ASN A 235 -18.64 5.18 0.96
N ALA A 236 -19.16 4.00 0.62
CA ALA A 236 -18.37 3.00 -0.11
C ALA A 236 -18.22 3.37 -1.59
N ALA A 237 -17.13 2.90 -2.22
CA ALA A 237 -16.89 3.09 -3.65
C ALA A 237 -18.03 2.50 -4.50
N SER A 238 -18.64 1.39 -4.06
CA SER A 238 -19.78 0.76 -4.69
C SER A 238 -20.97 1.71 -4.88
N SER A 239 -21.24 2.60 -3.93
CA SER A 239 -22.34 3.59 -4.01
C SER A 239 -21.99 4.83 -4.86
N ARG A 240 -20.76 4.91 -5.40
CA ARG A 240 -20.30 5.98 -6.28
C ARG A 240 -19.84 5.45 -7.65
N GLY A 241 -20.49 4.41 -8.16
CA GLY A 241 -20.13 3.79 -9.43
C GLY A 241 -18.75 3.13 -9.43
N TYR A 242 -18.26 2.67 -8.26
CA TYR A 242 -16.94 2.06 -8.06
C TYR A 242 -15.77 2.95 -8.49
N THR A 243 -15.94 4.27 -8.38
CA THR A 243 -14.88 5.23 -8.69
C THR A 243 -14.08 5.60 -7.45
N GLY A 244 -12.77 5.79 -7.63
CA GLY A 244 -11.84 6.04 -6.53
C GLY A 244 -11.51 4.77 -5.74
N GLY A 245 -11.12 4.91 -4.48
CA GLY A 245 -10.82 3.77 -3.60
C GLY A 245 -9.53 3.03 -3.96
N PHE A 246 -9.56 1.69 -3.96
CA PHE A 246 -8.43 0.84 -4.26
C PHE A 246 -8.65 0.11 -5.60
N ALA A 247 -7.90 0.50 -6.63
CA ALA A 247 -8.11 0.00 -7.99
C ALA A 247 -7.93 -1.52 -8.10
N THR A 248 -8.74 -2.14 -8.95
CA THR A 248 -8.66 -3.57 -9.31
C THR A 248 -7.27 -3.96 -9.81
N ASP A 249 -6.61 -3.11 -10.61
CA ASP A 249 -5.23 -3.33 -11.07
C ASP A 249 -4.26 -3.50 -9.89
N LEU A 250 -4.42 -2.71 -8.83
CA LEU A 250 -3.59 -2.78 -7.63
C LEU A 250 -3.89 -4.02 -6.80
N MET A 251 -5.17 -4.41 -6.67
CA MET A 251 -5.54 -5.65 -5.99
C MET A 251 -4.99 -6.87 -6.75
N ALA A 252 -5.14 -6.93 -8.07
CA ALA A 252 -4.59 -7.99 -8.90
C ALA A 252 -3.05 -8.07 -8.78
N LYS A 253 -2.36 -6.91 -8.78
CA LYS A 253 -0.92 -6.85 -8.53
C LYS A 253 -0.55 -7.45 -7.16
N ASP A 254 -1.23 -7.02 -6.10
CA ASP A 254 -0.92 -7.45 -4.74
C ASP A 254 -1.19 -8.95 -4.54
N LEU A 255 -2.24 -9.49 -5.18
CA LEU A 255 -2.52 -10.94 -5.18
C LEU A 255 -1.45 -11.73 -5.95
N ARG A 256 -0.92 -11.21 -7.07
CA ARG A 256 0.23 -11.82 -7.76
C ARG A 256 1.47 -11.86 -6.88
N LEU A 257 1.75 -10.77 -6.16
CA LEU A 257 2.88 -10.71 -5.23
C LEU A 257 2.71 -11.72 -4.09
N ALA A 258 1.50 -11.83 -3.53
CA ALA A 258 1.19 -12.81 -2.49
C ALA A 258 1.36 -14.26 -2.99
N HIS A 259 0.87 -14.55 -4.21
CA HIS A 259 1.07 -15.85 -4.85
C HIS A 259 2.56 -16.16 -5.05
N GLY A 260 3.35 -15.21 -5.55
CA GLY A 260 4.81 -15.36 -5.70
C GLY A 260 5.50 -15.66 -4.37
N ALA A 261 5.12 -14.95 -3.30
CA ALA A 261 5.64 -15.19 -1.96
C ALA A 261 5.25 -16.58 -1.42
N ALA A 262 4.01 -17.04 -1.67
CA ALA A 262 3.55 -18.38 -1.28
C ALA A 262 4.35 -19.47 -2.00
N VAL A 263 4.56 -19.34 -3.31
CA VAL A 263 5.40 -20.26 -4.11
C VAL A 263 6.83 -20.29 -3.60
N SER A 264 7.44 -19.13 -3.33
CA SER A 264 8.81 -19.03 -2.83
C SER A 264 9.00 -19.64 -1.44
N SER A 265 7.92 -19.75 -0.66
CA SER A 265 7.91 -20.30 0.70
C SER A 265 7.37 -21.72 0.79
N ASP A 266 7.02 -22.34 -0.35
CA ASP A 266 6.38 -23.67 -0.45
C ASP A 266 5.10 -23.77 0.42
N VAL A 267 4.26 -22.72 0.41
CA VAL A 267 2.99 -22.67 1.16
C VAL A 267 1.80 -22.71 0.21
N ALA A 268 0.92 -23.69 0.39
CA ALA A 268 -0.30 -23.80 -0.38
C ALA A 268 -1.33 -22.72 0.04
N THR A 269 -1.76 -21.88 -0.90
CA THR A 269 -2.78 -20.83 -0.70
C THR A 269 -3.91 -20.94 -1.73
N PRO A 270 -4.70 -22.03 -1.76
CA PRO A 270 -5.67 -22.28 -2.82
C PRO A 270 -6.75 -21.20 -2.93
N LEU A 271 -7.24 -20.64 -1.82
CA LEU A 271 -8.21 -19.54 -1.85
C LEU A 271 -7.56 -18.23 -2.34
N GLY A 272 -6.31 -17.98 -1.96
CA GLY A 272 -5.53 -16.84 -2.45
C GLY A 272 -5.30 -16.92 -3.97
N ASP A 273 -4.98 -18.10 -4.49
CA ASP A 273 -4.81 -18.30 -5.93
C ASP A 273 -6.12 -18.16 -6.70
N LEU A 274 -7.22 -18.68 -6.16
CA LEU A 274 -8.55 -18.49 -6.77
C LEU A 274 -8.92 -17.00 -6.79
N ALA A 275 -8.75 -16.29 -5.68
CA ALA A 275 -8.99 -14.84 -5.63
C ALA A 275 -8.13 -14.11 -6.67
N ARG A 276 -6.81 -14.44 -6.78
CA ARG A 276 -5.92 -13.87 -7.79
C ARG A 276 -6.50 -14.04 -9.20
N ARG A 277 -6.91 -15.25 -9.56
CA ARG A 277 -7.49 -15.56 -10.88
C ARG A 277 -8.76 -14.77 -11.14
N ILE A 278 -9.65 -14.69 -10.16
CA ILE A 278 -10.90 -13.92 -10.26
C ILE A 278 -10.61 -12.44 -10.54
N PHE A 279 -9.69 -11.82 -9.77
CA PHE A 279 -9.33 -10.42 -9.99
C PHE A 279 -8.57 -10.19 -11.31
N GLU A 280 -7.78 -11.14 -11.79
CA GLU A 280 -7.14 -11.07 -13.11
C GLU A 280 -8.15 -11.10 -14.25
N VAL A 281 -9.17 -11.96 -14.18
CA VAL A 281 -10.25 -11.98 -15.18
C VAL A 281 -11.01 -10.66 -15.15
N HIS A 282 -11.42 -10.20 -13.96
CA HIS A 282 -12.15 -8.95 -13.80
C HIS A 282 -11.35 -7.76 -14.37
N ARG A 283 -10.05 -7.69 -14.09
CA ARG A 283 -9.14 -6.72 -14.67
C ARG A 283 -9.07 -6.80 -16.20
N ALA A 284 -8.94 -8.01 -16.75
CA ALA A 284 -8.86 -8.26 -18.19
C ALA A 284 -10.15 -7.88 -18.93
N ASN A 285 -11.30 -7.95 -18.26
CA ASN A 285 -12.60 -7.49 -18.78
C ASN A 285 -12.73 -5.94 -18.83
N GLY A 286 -11.65 -5.20 -18.57
CA GLY A 286 -11.62 -3.74 -18.68
C GLY A 286 -11.94 -2.99 -17.38
N HIS A 287 -12.03 -3.69 -16.24
CA HIS A 287 -12.37 -3.09 -14.94
C HIS A 287 -11.14 -2.72 -14.08
N GLY A 288 -9.94 -2.73 -14.66
CA GLY A 288 -8.69 -2.47 -13.94
C GLY A 288 -8.65 -1.14 -13.18
N GLY A 289 -9.22 -0.07 -13.77
CA GLY A 289 -9.30 1.25 -13.17
C GLY A 289 -10.43 1.45 -12.15
N LEU A 290 -11.40 0.53 -12.09
CA LEU A 290 -12.47 0.58 -11.09
C LEU A 290 -11.97 0.11 -9.72
N ASP A 291 -12.67 0.51 -8.68
CA ASP A 291 -12.43 -0.01 -7.33
C ASP A 291 -12.59 -1.53 -7.28
N PHE A 292 -11.76 -2.22 -6.49
CA PHE A 292 -11.74 -3.69 -6.42
C PHE A 292 -13.06 -4.31 -5.94
N SER A 293 -13.94 -3.52 -5.31
CA SER A 293 -15.31 -3.96 -4.96
C SER A 293 -16.21 -4.10 -6.18
N SER A 294 -15.81 -3.60 -7.36
CA SER A 294 -16.56 -3.73 -8.63
C SER A 294 -16.72 -5.18 -9.11
N ILE A 295 -15.97 -6.11 -8.58
CA ILE A 295 -16.16 -7.57 -8.75
C ILE A 295 -17.60 -8.02 -8.42
N PHE A 296 -18.32 -7.24 -7.61
CA PHE A 296 -19.73 -7.48 -7.32
C PHE A 296 -20.63 -7.28 -8.56
N GLN A 297 -20.32 -6.33 -9.44
CA GLN A 297 -21.10 -6.04 -10.64
C GLN A 297 -20.95 -7.09 -11.73
N ASP A 298 -19.72 -7.52 -11.98
CA ASP A 298 -19.37 -8.45 -13.07
C ASP A 298 -18.76 -9.72 -12.47
N PRO A 299 -19.63 -10.71 -12.17
CA PRO A 299 -19.19 -11.94 -11.55
C PRO A 299 -18.37 -12.79 -12.48
N VAL A 300 -17.17 -13.12 -12.03
CA VAL A 300 -16.31 -14.10 -12.69
C VAL A 300 -16.77 -15.51 -12.34
N THR A 301 -17.05 -16.32 -13.35
CA THR A 301 -17.39 -17.73 -13.13
C THR A 301 -16.15 -18.56 -12.77
N LEU A 302 -16.36 -19.70 -12.10
CA LEU A 302 -15.25 -20.61 -11.79
C LEU A 302 -14.53 -21.07 -13.05
N ALA A 303 -15.25 -21.34 -14.15
CA ALA A 303 -14.65 -21.72 -15.42
C ALA A 303 -13.69 -20.64 -15.93
N GLN A 304 -14.12 -19.37 -15.98
CA GLN A 304 -13.27 -18.25 -16.39
C GLN A 304 -12.05 -18.09 -15.47
N ALA A 305 -12.24 -18.24 -14.16
CA ALA A 305 -11.13 -18.16 -13.21
C ALA A 305 -10.09 -19.28 -13.39
N LEU A 306 -10.52 -20.47 -13.77
CA LEU A 306 -9.64 -21.63 -14.00
C LEU A 306 -8.85 -21.56 -15.32
N GLU A 307 -9.25 -20.75 -16.28
CA GLU A 307 -8.52 -20.51 -17.53
C GLU A 307 -7.26 -19.63 -17.35
N VAL A 308 -7.20 -18.85 -16.28
CA VAL A 308 -6.03 -18.02 -15.95
C VAL A 308 -4.89 -18.90 -15.44
N LYS A 309 -3.74 -18.83 -16.12
CA LYS A 309 -2.51 -19.55 -15.73
C LYS A 309 -1.74 -18.85 -14.62
#